data_6187db126224d42e32e9552ff2aa89fc
#
_entry.id   6187db126224d42e32e9552ff2aa89fc
#
_cell.length_a   1.000
_cell.length_b   1.000
_cell.length_c   1.000
_cell.angle_alpha   90.00
_cell.angle_beta   90.00
_cell.angle_gamma   90.00
#
_symmetry.space_group_name_H-M   'P 1'
#
loop_
_entity.id
_entity.type
_entity.pdbx_description
1 polymer ?
#
loop_
_entity_poly.entity_id
_entity_poly.type
_entity_poly.pdbx_seq_one_letter_code
_entity_poly.pdbx_strand_id
1 'polypeptide(L)'
;KVPQDIVKYQSTNVNNVAGATLTTFAIKAAVQDCLKQAGLNPKDYAKAVPQPKKVGGKVEEKTDVIVVGAGGAGLSAAVAAAQRGLNVIVIEKAHFAGGNTSVSGGCFNAADPEGQKPISMTEGQKESIEKLLGENPKNKLQEKLIGQVKQQWDAYKQSGSKSLFDSPELHALQSWKAGDYKANLALVYKLTKEAPAIQKTLAGMGLVWQKQ
;
A
#
# COMPACT_ATOMS: atom_id res chain seq x y z
N LYS A 1 21.13 -13.22 13.70
CA LYS A 1 20.85 -14.60 13.21
C LYS A 1 21.71 -14.97 12.00
N VAL A 2 21.62 -14.24 10.84
CA VAL A 2 22.39 -14.62 9.63
C VAL A 2 23.92 -14.70 9.88
N PRO A 3 24.59 -13.69 10.47
CA PRO A 3 26.00 -13.79 10.76
C PRO A 3 26.34 -14.96 11.70
N GLN A 4 25.53 -15.17 12.73
CA GLN A 4 25.70 -16.27 13.69
C GLN A 4 25.58 -17.65 13.01
N ASP A 5 24.60 -17.80 12.10
CA ASP A 5 24.43 -19.03 11.33
C ASP A 5 25.58 -19.28 10.36
N ILE A 6 26.11 -18.22 9.70
CA ILE A 6 27.29 -18.31 8.82
C ILE A 6 28.49 -18.83 9.63
N VAL A 7 28.75 -18.27 10.79
CA VAL A 7 29.85 -18.69 11.67
C VAL A 7 29.66 -20.12 12.17
N LYS A 8 28.44 -20.43 12.65
CA LYS A 8 28.08 -21.74 13.18
C LYS A 8 28.27 -22.87 12.17
N TYR A 9 27.82 -22.63 10.94
CA TYR A 9 27.83 -23.66 9.88
C TYR A 9 29.03 -23.53 8.95
N GLN A 10 29.89 -22.54 9.15
CA GLN A 10 31.01 -22.23 8.25
C GLN A 10 30.55 -22.19 6.78
N SER A 11 29.39 -21.55 6.54
CA SER A 11 28.78 -21.53 5.22
C SER A 11 28.01 -20.23 4.98
N THR A 12 28.13 -19.69 3.78
CA THR A 12 27.30 -18.57 3.29
C THR A 12 25.94 -19.05 2.75
N ASN A 13 25.72 -20.37 2.63
CA ASN A 13 24.46 -20.94 2.15
C ASN A 13 23.44 -21.15 3.29
N VAL A 14 23.43 -20.25 4.26
CA VAL A 14 22.43 -20.25 5.34
C VAL A 14 21.08 -19.75 4.85
N ASN A 15 20.01 -20.09 5.59
CA ASN A 15 18.66 -19.68 5.24
C ASN A 15 18.48 -18.15 5.28
N ASN A 16 17.64 -17.65 4.39
CA ASN A 16 17.23 -16.25 4.42
C ASN A 16 16.30 -16.01 5.61
N VAL A 17 16.37 -14.81 6.18
CA VAL A 17 15.39 -14.37 7.19
C VAL A 17 14.18 -13.83 6.46
N ALA A 18 12.99 -14.37 6.76
CA ALA A 18 11.74 -13.87 6.22
C ALA A 18 11.56 -12.39 6.60
N GLY A 19 11.14 -11.57 5.64
CA GLY A 19 11.02 -10.12 5.81
C GLY A 19 12.34 -9.33 5.73
N ALA A 20 13.51 -10.00 5.66
CA ALA A 20 14.82 -9.36 5.57
C ALA A 20 15.69 -9.97 4.45
N THR A 21 15.07 -10.33 3.34
CA THR A 21 15.73 -11.07 2.23
C THR A 21 16.87 -10.25 1.62
N LEU A 22 16.65 -8.97 1.32
CA LEU A 22 17.70 -8.10 0.74
C LEU A 22 18.86 -7.90 1.71
N THR A 23 18.59 -7.65 2.99
CA THR A 23 19.61 -7.55 4.03
C THR A 23 20.40 -8.86 4.16
N THR A 24 19.71 -10.00 4.08
CA THR A 24 20.37 -11.32 4.12
C THR A 24 21.30 -11.51 2.94
N PHE A 25 20.88 -11.14 1.73
CA PHE A 25 21.74 -11.20 0.56
C PHE A 25 22.95 -10.28 0.68
N ALA A 26 22.76 -9.05 1.17
CA ALA A 26 23.86 -8.11 1.38
C ALA A 26 24.92 -8.67 2.36
N ILE A 27 24.47 -9.25 3.49
CA ILE A 27 25.38 -9.88 4.46
C ILE A 27 26.15 -11.04 3.83
N LYS A 28 25.47 -11.92 3.09
CA LYS A 28 26.12 -13.05 2.42
C LYS A 28 27.13 -12.59 1.38
N ALA A 29 26.79 -11.57 0.59
CA ALA A 29 27.69 -11.01 -0.42
C ALA A 29 28.94 -10.38 0.23
N ALA A 30 28.76 -9.62 1.31
CA ALA A 30 29.88 -9.05 2.05
C ALA A 30 30.83 -10.12 2.60
N VAL A 31 30.29 -11.20 3.18
CA VAL A 31 31.12 -12.33 3.67
C VAL A 31 31.85 -13.01 2.52
N GLN A 32 31.19 -13.24 1.37
CA GLN A 32 31.87 -13.82 0.19
C GLN A 32 32.99 -12.94 -0.33
N ASP A 33 32.82 -11.62 -0.26
CA ASP A 33 33.85 -10.68 -0.67
C ASP A 33 35.05 -10.68 0.32
N CYS A 34 34.80 -10.72 1.63
CA CYS A 34 35.85 -10.90 2.63
C CYS A 34 36.62 -12.21 2.42
N LEU A 35 35.96 -13.31 2.07
CA LEU A 35 36.65 -14.57 1.78
C LEU A 35 37.58 -14.43 0.57
N LYS A 36 37.13 -13.74 -0.50
CA LYS A 36 38.00 -13.46 -1.66
C LYS A 36 39.24 -12.62 -1.27
N GLN A 37 39.01 -11.56 -0.48
CA GLN A 37 40.10 -10.71 -0.01
C GLN A 37 41.12 -11.48 0.87
N ALA A 38 40.63 -12.48 1.59
CA ALA A 38 41.50 -13.41 2.36
C ALA A 38 42.19 -14.50 1.51
N GLY A 39 42.02 -14.46 0.17
CA GLY A 39 42.62 -15.46 -0.73
C GLY A 39 41.88 -16.81 -0.73
N LEU A 40 40.65 -16.85 -0.16
CA LEU A 40 39.85 -18.07 -0.07
C LEU A 40 38.82 -18.10 -1.21
N ASN A 41 38.45 -19.32 -1.67
CA ASN A 41 37.41 -19.46 -2.67
C ASN A 41 36.02 -19.49 -1.99
N PRO A 42 35.12 -18.52 -2.23
CA PRO A 42 33.79 -18.48 -1.60
C PRO A 42 32.92 -19.72 -1.84
N LYS A 43 33.15 -20.45 -2.92
CA LYS A 43 32.41 -21.68 -3.23
C LYS A 43 32.68 -22.79 -2.20
N ASP A 44 33.84 -22.83 -1.60
CA ASP A 44 34.19 -23.83 -0.58
C ASP A 44 33.42 -23.59 0.73
N TYR A 45 32.91 -22.36 0.90
CA TYR A 45 32.11 -21.91 2.03
C TYR A 45 30.60 -21.75 1.67
N ALA A 46 30.13 -22.37 0.59
CA ALA A 46 28.74 -22.42 0.18
C ALA A 46 28.09 -23.79 0.38
N LYS A 47 28.57 -24.55 1.38
CA LYS A 47 28.08 -25.89 1.68
C LYS A 47 26.63 -25.87 2.13
N ALA A 48 25.88 -26.93 1.83
CA ALA A 48 24.50 -27.09 2.30
C ALA A 48 24.49 -27.09 3.85
N VAL A 49 23.59 -26.29 4.43
CA VAL A 49 23.37 -26.28 5.88
C VAL A 49 22.14 -27.14 6.22
N PRO A 50 22.08 -27.72 7.44
CA PRO A 50 20.90 -28.44 7.89
C PRO A 50 19.66 -27.56 7.77
N GLN A 51 18.68 -28.04 7.01
CA GLN A 51 17.39 -27.35 6.93
C GLN A 51 16.62 -27.58 8.25
N PRO A 52 15.97 -26.53 8.79
CA PRO A 52 15.07 -26.76 9.92
C PRO A 52 14.07 -27.84 9.53
N LYS A 53 13.90 -28.84 10.38
CA LYS A 53 12.81 -29.81 10.17
C LYS A 53 11.53 -29.03 9.98
N LYS A 54 10.84 -29.24 8.86
CA LYS A 54 9.49 -28.73 8.70
C LYS A 54 8.66 -29.36 9.83
N VAL A 55 8.38 -28.60 10.87
CA VAL A 55 7.37 -28.94 11.86
C VAL A 55 6.05 -28.67 11.17
N GLY A 56 5.55 -29.66 10.46
CA GLY A 56 4.31 -29.57 9.70
C GLY A 56 3.44 -30.76 9.99
N GLY A 57 2.61 -30.67 10.99
CA GLY A 57 1.38 -31.42 11.02
C GLY A 57 0.36 -30.76 10.07
N LYS A 58 -0.50 -31.58 9.45
CA LYS A 58 -1.68 -31.07 8.75
C LYS A 58 -2.61 -30.48 9.82
N VAL A 59 -2.86 -29.17 9.73
CA VAL A 59 -3.87 -28.50 10.55
C VAL A 59 -5.10 -28.31 9.68
N GLU A 60 -6.24 -28.80 10.12
CA GLU A 60 -7.53 -28.58 9.47
C GLU A 60 -8.40 -27.74 10.42
N GLU A 61 -8.83 -26.59 9.93
CA GLU A 61 -9.74 -25.71 10.63
C GLU A 61 -10.91 -25.32 9.72
N LYS A 62 -12.06 -25.06 10.33
CA LYS A 62 -13.26 -24.58 9.64
C LYS A 62 -13.50 -23.13 9.98
N THR A 63 -13.80 -22.33 8.97
CA THR A 63 -14.13 -20.92 9.12
C THR A 63 -15.08 -20.50 8.00
N ASP A 64 -15.76 -19.36 8.19
CA ASP A 64 -16.66 -18.80 7.19
C ASP A 64 -15.90 -18.08 6.08
N VAL A 65 -14.76 -17.45 6.42
CA VAL A 65 -13.94 -16.67 5.50
C VAL A 65 -12.46 -16.95 5.71
N ILE A 66 -11.75 -17.19 4.61
CA ILE A 66 -10.28 -17.25 4.60
C ILE A 66 -9.75 -16.03 3.86
N VAL A 67 -8.92 -15.24 4.52
CA VAL A 67 -8.21 -14.09 3.93
C VAL A 67 -6.75 -14.49 3.73
N VAL A 68 -6.26 -14.42 2.49
CA VAL A 68 -4.88 -14.72 2.15
C VAL A 68 -4.09 -13.43 2.00
N GLY A 69 -3.17 -13.20 2.93
CA GLY A 69 -2.35 -11.99 3.06
C GLY A 69 -2.86 -11.04 4.14
N ALA A 70 -2.03 -10.74 5.13
CA ALA A 70 -2.33 -9.81 6.23
C ALA A 70 -1.75 -8.41 5.98
N GLY A 71 -1.76 -7.93 4.73
CA GLY A 71 -1.50 -6.53 4.40
C GLY A 71 -2.74 -5.66 4.65
N GLY A 72 -2.67 -4.35 4.35
CA GLY A 72 -3.76 -3.41 4.59
C GLY A 72 -5.10 -3.85 4.01
N ALA A 73 -5.14 -4.33 2.77
CA ALA A 73 -6.36 -4.82 2.13
C ALA A 73 -6.92 -6.08 2.82
N GLY A 74 -6.05 -7.06 3.12
CA GLY A 74 -6.47 -8.31 3.76
C GLY A 74 -6.99 -8.07 5.18
N LEU A 75 -6.29 -7.27 5.98
CA LEU A 75 -6.73 -6.92 7.33
C LEU A 75 -8.07 -6.15 7.30
N SER A 76 -8.24 -5.23 6.36
CA SER A 76 -9.52 -4.50 6.20
C SER A 76 -10.66 -5.44 5.83
N ALA A 77 -10.43 -6.41 4.93
CA ALA A 77 -11.42 -7.43 4.57
C ALA A 77 -11.75 -8.32 5.77
N ALA A 78 -10.74 -8.75 6.54
CA ALA A 78 -10.94 -9.56 7.74
C ALA A 78 -11.77 -8.84 8.81
N VAL A 79 -11.45 -7.56 9.07
CA VAL A 79 -12.23 -6.73 10.01
C VAL A 79 -13.68 -6.58 9.54
N ALA A 80 -13.89 -6.28 8.25
CA ALA A 80 -15.23 -6.12 7.70
C ALA A 80 -16.06 -7.41 7.75
N ALA A 81 -15.45 -8.57 7.60
CA ALA A 81 -16.11 -9.86 7.75
C ALA A 81 -16.41 -10.16 9.22
N ALA A 82 -15.45 -9.95 10.12
CA ALA A 82 -15.63 -10.17 11.55
C ALA A 82 -16.72 -9.25 12.15
N GLN A 83 -16.80 -7.98 11.71
CA GLN A 83 -17.88 -7.07 12.12
C GLN A 83 -19.26 -7.53 11.70
N ARG A 84 -19.36 -8.45 10.74
CA ARG A 84 -20.61 -9.10 10.33
C ARG A 84 -20.91 -10.40 11.07
N GLY A 85 -20.10 -10.71 12.09
CA GLY A 85 -20.26 -11.93 12.91
C GLY A 85 -19.70 -13.19 12.26
N LEU A 86 -18.88 -13.08 11.20
CA LEU A 86 -18.27 -14.23 10.54
C LEU A 86 -16.97 -14.63 11.25
N ASN A 87 -16.71 -15.92 11.31
CA ASN A 87 -15.41 -16.45 11.73
C ASN A 87 -14.41 -16.27 10.58
N VAL A 88 -13.25 -15.69 10.88
CA VAL A 88 -12.25 -15.34 9.86
C VAL A 88 -10.91 -15.94 10.23
N ILE A 89 -10.27 -16.61 9.28
CA ILE A 89 -8.86 -17.01 9.36
C ILE A 89 -8.07 -16.15 8.38
N VAL A 90 -7.02 -15.49 8.88
CA VAL A 90 -6.07 -14.75 8.06
C VAL A 90 -4.78 -15.55 7.93
N ILE A 91 -4.37 -15.82 6.70
CA ILE A 91 -3.14 -16.54 6.38
C ILE A 91 -2.10 -15.53 5.87
N GLU A 92 -0.94 -15.46 6.53
CA GLU A 92 0.16 -14.58 6.14
C GLU A 92 1.44 -15.39 5.89
N LYS A 93 2.13 -15.09 4.79
CA LYS A 93 3.39 -15.70 4.41
C LYS A 93 4.57 -15.21 5.27
N ALA A 94 4.55 -13.92 5.61
CA ALA A 94 5.57 -13.30 6.45
C ALA A 94 5.33 -13.63 7.93
N HIS A 95 6.34 -13.39 8.76
CA HIS A 95 6.26 -13.59 10.21
C HIS A 95 5.58 -12.44 10.97
N PHE A 96 5.08 -11.43 10.24
CA PHE A 96 4.35 -10.28 10.81
C PHE A 96 3.21 -9.87 9.87
N ALA A 97 2.17 -9.31 10.44
CA ALA A 97 1.06 -8.70 9.71
C ALA A 97 1.38 -7.23 9.34
N GLY A 98 0.66 -6.69 8.36
CA GLY A 98 0.76 -5.31 7.91
C GLY A 98 1.34 -5.15 6.49
N GLY A 99 2.24 -6.04 6.08
CA GLY A 99 2.87 -5.98 4.76
C GLY A 99 3.51 -4.60 4.48
N ASN A 100 3.44 -4.13 3.25
CA ASN A 100 3.95 -2.80 2.87
C ASN A 100 3.20 -1.64 3.53
N THR A 101 1.97 -1.84 3.98
CA THR A 101 1.18 -0.81 4.67
C THR A 101 1.83 -0.40 5.98
N SER A 102 2.39 -1.35 6.74
CA SER A 102 3.04 -1.07 8.03
C SER A 102 4.37 -0.30 7.92
N VAL A 103 4.97 -0.27 6.73
CA VAL A 103 6.24 0.43 6.45
C VAL A 103 6.04 1.63 5.51
N SER A 104 4.80 2.00 5.22
CA SER A 104 4.47 3.20 4.44
C SER A 104 4.67 4.46 5.28
N GLY A 105 4.70 5.62 4.62
CA GLY A 105 4.81 6.93 5.30
C GLY A 105 3.58 7.35 6.10
N GLY A 106 2.52 6.53 6.13
CA GLY A 106 1.30 6.81 6.90
C GLY A 106 0.38 7.87 6.29
N CYS A 107 0.65 8.35 5.08
CA CYS A 107 -0.23 9.29 4.39
C CYS A 107 -1.49 8.59 3.89
N PHE A 108 -2.64 9.21 4.14
CA PHE A 108 -3.94 8.75 3.65
C PHE A 108 -4.60 9.85 2.83
N ASN A 109 -4.76 9.62 1.54
CA ASN A 109 -5.37 10.58 0.63
C ASN A 109 -6.89 10.36 0.55
N ALA A 110 -7.64 11.40 0.89
CA ALA A 110 -9.09 11.44 0.75
C ALA A 110 -9.55 12.88 0.48
N ALA A 111 -10.56 13.04 -0.34
CA ALA A 111 -11.21 14.34 -0.48
C ALA A 111 -11.94 14.67 0.83
N ASP A 112 -11.50 15.72 1.52
CA ASP A 112 -12.05 16.20 2.79
C ASP A 112 -12.34 17.70 2.70
N PRO A 113 -13.48 18.11 2.13
CA PRO A 113 -13.81 19.53 1.95
C PRO A 113 -13.76 20.35 3.24
N GLU A 114 -14.10 19.75 4.37
CA GLU A 114 -14.03 20.44 5.68
C GLU A 114 -12.59 20.62 6.15
N GLY A 115 -11.77 19.57 6.01
CA GLY A 115 -10.34 19.62 6.35
C GLY A 115 -9.54 20.53 5.42
N GLN A 116 -10.00 20.72 4.19
CA GLN A 116 -9.34 21.51 3.15
C GLN A 116 -9.70 23.00 3.20
N LYS A 117 -10.74 23.41 3.93
CA LYS A 117 -11.14 24.82 4.06
C LYS A 117 -10.01 25.81 4.39
N PRO A 118 -9.07 25.51 5.30
CA PRO A 118 -7.97 26.43 5.61
C PRO A 118 -6.85 26.46 4.57
N ILE A 119 -6.88 25.57 3.59
CA ILE A 119 -5.84 25.46 2.56
C ILE A 119 -6.26 26.33 1.37
N SER A 120 -5.40 27.26 0.96
CA SER A 120 -5.69 28.11 -0.20
C SER A 120 -5.41 27.38 -1.52
N MET A 121 -6.31 27.56 -2.49
CA MET A 121 -6.14 27.09 -3.86
C MET A 121 -5.08 27.90 -4.58
N THR A 122 -4.09 27.27 -5.17
CA THR A 122 -3.07 27.94 -6.00
C THR A 122 -3.49 28.04 -7.46
N GLU A 123 -2.94 29.00 -8.19
CA GLU A 123 -3.20 29.14 -9.64
C GLU A 123 -2.78 27.87 -10.42
N GLY A 124 -1.62 27.28 -10.10
CA GLY A 124 -1.16 26.04 -10.74
C GLY A 124 -2.11 24.84 -10.52
N GLN A 125 -2.77 24.80 -9.37
CA GLN A 125 -3.80 23.77 -9.11
C GLN A 125 -5.05 24.02 -9.97
N LYS A 126 -5.48 25.27 -10.11
CA LYS A 126 -6.61 25.65 -10.99
C LYS A 126 -6.32 25.26 -12.45
N GLU A 127 -5.16 25.66 -12.95
CA GLU A 127 -4.71 25.33 -14.32
C GLU A 127 -4.65 23.82 -14.53
N SER A 128 -4.18 23.06 -13.54
CA SER A 128 -4.12 21.60 -13.59
C SER A 128 -5.51 20.98 -13.71
N ILE A 129 -6.48 21.50 -12.97
CA ILE A 129 -7.88 21.04 -13.04
C ILE A 129 -8.45 21.38 -14.42
N GLU A 130 -8.31 22.61 -14.88
CA GLU A 130 -8.86 23.04 -16.17
C GLU A 130 -8.26 22.23 -17.33
N LYS A 131 -6.95 21.97 -17.29
CA LYS A 131 -6.28 21.10 -18.25
C LYS A 131 -6.84 19.67 -18.23
N LEU A 132 -7.09 19.13 -17.04
CA LEU A 132 -7.68 17.79 -16.88
C LEU A 132 -9.11 17.75 -17.46
N LEU A 133 -9.90 18.77 -17.21
CA LEU A 133 -11.27 18.90 -17.69
C LEU A 133 -11.38 19.14 -19.21
N GLY A 134 -10.30 19.61 -19.82
CA GLY A 134 -10.19 19.78 -21.28
C GLY A 134 -9.72 18.53 -22.03
N GLU A 135 -9.41 17.45 -21.34
CA GLU A 135 -8.95 16.21 -22.00
C GLU A 135 -10.08 15.52 -22.78
N ASN A 136 -9.72 14.87 -23.88
CA ASN A 136 -10.63 13.98 -24.59
C ASN A 136 -10.81 12.69 -23.77
N PRO A 137 -12.06 12.32 -23.43
CA PRO A 137 -12.30 11.12 -22.63
C PRO A 137 -11.86 9.85 -23.36
N LYS A 138 -11.19 8.95 -22.64
CA LYS A 138 -10.72 7.65 -23.15
C LYS A 138 -11.81 6.57 -23.03
N ASN A 139 -12.82 6.81 -22.19
CA ASN A 139 -13.96 5.91 -21.99
C ASN A 139 -15.16 6.66 -21.38
N LYS A 140 -16.33 6.01 -21.41
CA LYS A 140 -17.60 6.59 -20.90
C LYS A 140 -17.58 6.95 -19.41
N LEU A 141 -16.83 6.21 -18.59
CA LEU A 141 -16.75 6.51 -17.16
C LEU A 141 -15.91 7.78 -16.94
N GLN A 142 -14.80 7.95 -17.64
CA GLN A 142 -14.02 9.20 -17.58
C GLN A 142 -14.86 10.39 -18.05
N GLU A 143 -15.59 10.25 -19.16
CA GLU A 143 -16.48 11.30 -19.65
C GLU A 143 -17.51 11.72 -18.58
N LYS A 144 -18.14 10.74 -17.93
CA LYS A 144 -19.06 10.98 -16.83
C LYS A 144 -18.39 11.73 -15.67
N LEU A 145 -17.21 11.27 -15.22
CA LEU A 145 -16.48 11.89 -14.11
C LEU A 145 -16.02 13.32 -14.46
N ILE A 146 -15.54 13.56 -15.68
CA ILE A 146 -15.21 14.90 -16.18
C ILE A 146 -16.44 15.81 -16.13
N GLY A 147 -17.61 15.31 -16.56
CA GLY A 147 -18.85 16.06 -16.49
C GLY A 147 -19.26 16.43 -15.06
N GLN A 148 -19.12 15.51 -14.12
CA GLN A 148 -19.38 15.74 -12.70
C GLN A 148 -18.43 16.78 -12.12
N VAL A 149 -17.11 16.64 -12.38
CA VAL A 149 -16.12 17.60 -11.88
C VAL A 149 -16.32 18.98 -12.51
N LYS A 150 -16.71 19.09 -13.79
CA LYS A 150 -17.08 20.37 -14.41
C LYS A 150 -18.20 21.09 -13.66
N GLN A 151 -19.27 20.38 -13.32
CA GLN A 151 -20.37 20.96 -12.55
C GLN A 151 -19.91 21.41 -11.15
N GLN A 152 -19.12 20.59 -10.47
CA GLN A 152 -18.56 20.92 -9.15
C GLN A 152 -17.60 22.11 -9.23
N TRP A 153 -16.76 22.16 -10.26
CA TRP A 153 -15.81 23.23 -10.50
C TRP A 153 -16.48 24.56 -10.83
N ASP A 154 -17.54 24.54 -11.63
CA ASP A 154 -18.31 25.75 -11.93
C ASP A 154 -19.03 26.28 -10.68
N ALA A 155 -19.61 25.43 -9.87
CA ALA A 155 -20.19 25.80 -8.58
C ALA A 155 -19.13 26.39 -7.62
N TYR A 156 -17.94 25.79 -7.57
CA TYR A 156 -16.81 26.33 -6.80
C TYR A 156 -16.41 27.73 -7.25
N LYS A 157 -16.27 27.96 -8.56
CA LYS A 157 -15.95 29.29 -9.09
C LYS A 157 -17.03 30.33 -8.76
N GLN A 158 -18.31 29.95 -8.88
CA GLN A 158 -19.44 30.83 -8.55
C GLN A 158 -19.52 31.16 -7.06
N SER A 159 -19.08 30.26 -6.18
CA SER A 159 -19.07 30.50 -4.72
C SER A 159 -18.08 31.55 -4.27
N GLY A 160 -17.11 31.92 -5.11
CA GLY A 160 -16.02 32.83 -4.75
C GLY A 160 -15.04 32.21 -3.73
N SER A 161 -15.12 30.94 -3.44
CA SER A 161 -14.23 30.24 -2.51
C SER A 161 -12.77 30.34 -2.96
N LYS A 162 -11.89 30.51 -1.98
CA LYS A 162 -10.43 30.46 -2.17
C LYS A 162 -9.81 29.20 -1.58
N SER A 163 -10.61 28.37 -0.94
CA SER A 163 -10.14 27.11 -0.34
C SER A 163 -9.76 26.09 -1.40
N LEU A 164 -8.91 25.15 -1.02
CA LEU A 164 -8.55 24.04 -1.92
C LEU A 164 -9.82 23.29 -2.34
N PHE A 165 -10.02 23.18 -3.65
CA PHE A 165 -11.09 22.40 -4.25
C PHE A 165 -10.64 20.95 -4.45
N ASP A 166 -11.43 20.03 -3.97
CA ASP A 166 -11.25 18.60 -4.23
C ASP A 166 -12.61 17.90 -4.21
N SER A 167 -12.65 16.74 -4.85
CA SER A 167 -13.78 15.82 -4.79
C SER A 167 -13.32 14.39 -5.08
N PRO A 168 -14.07 13.37 -4.67
CA PRO A 168 -13.75 11.98 -5.02
C PRO A 168 -13.60 11.76 -6.53
N GLU A 169 -14.36 12.46 -7.33
CA GLU A 169 -14.32 12.42 -8.80
C GLU A 169 -13.03 13.02 -9.35
N LEU A 170 -12.63 14.20 -8.84
CA LEU A 170 -11.38 14.84 -9.20
C LEU A 170 -10.18 14.00 -8.78
N HIS A 171 -10.18 13.51 -7.53
CA HIS A 171 -9.15 12.62 -7.01
C HIS A 171 -9.01 11.35 -7.86
N ALA A 172 -10.12 10.76 -8.33
CA ALA A 172 -10.10 9.60 -9.21
C ALA A 172 -9.42 9.90 -10.55
N LEU A 173 -9.80 11.01 -11.19
CA LEU A 173 -9.24 11.42 -12.47
C LEU A 173 -7.75 11.73 -12.37
N GLN A 174 -7.33 12.44 -11.33
CA GLN A 174 -5.92 12.76 -11.08
C GLN A 174 -5.09 11.52 -10.82
N SER A 175 -5.56 10.61 -9.95
CA SER A 175 -4.89 9.35 -9.64
C SER A 175 -4.76 8.45 -10.86
N TRP A 176 -5.82 8.35 -11.67
CA TRP A 176 -5.80 7.54 -12.88
C TRP A 176 -4.84 8.10 -13.94
N LYS A 177 -4.81 9.43 -14.11
CA LYS A 177 -3.87 10.12 -14.98
C LYS A 177 -2.43 9.93 -14.51
N ALA A 178 -2.14 10.08 -13.21
CA ALA A 178 -0.82 9.86 -12.63
C ALA A 178 -0.31 8.44 -12.84
N GLY A 179 -1.20 7.47 -12.93
CA GLY A 179 -0.90 6.07 -13.28
C GLY A 179 -0.89 5.78 -14.78
N ASP A 180 -0.67 6.78 -15.65
CA ASP A 180 -0.67 6.65 -17.11
C ASP A 180 -1.93 5.99 -17.68
N TYR A 181 -3.07 6.15 -17.00
CA TYR A 181 -4.37 5.58 -17.39
C TYR A 181 -4.39 4.03 -17.47
N LYS A 182 -3.42 3.36 -16.84
CA LYS A 182 -3.27 1.88 -16.89
C LYS A 182 -4.19 1.16 -15.93
N ALA A 183 -4.54 1.78 -14.81
CA ALA A 183 -5.41 1.15 -13.82
C ALA A 183 -6.87 1.04 -14.31
N ASN A 184 -7.66 0.16 -13.68
CA ASN A 184 -9.09 0.13 -13.89
C ASN A 184 -9.74 1.35 -13.22
N LEU A 185 -10.24 2.29 -14.02
CA LEU A 185 -10.82 3.54 -13.52
C LEU A 185 -12.00 3.31 -12.56
N ALA A 186 -12.80 2.25 -12.76
CA ALA A 186 -13.92 1.97 -11.86
C ALA A 186 -13.44 1.60 -10.44
N LEU A 187 -12.32 0.87 -10.34
CA LEU A 187 -11.70 0.56 -9.05
C LEU A 187 -11.05 1.79 -8.42
N VAL A 188 -10.38 2.63 -9.22
CA VAL A 188 -9.82 3.90 -8.74
C VAL A 188 -10.93 4.79 -8.20
N TYR A 189 -12.03 4.95 -8.93
CA TYR A 189 -13.15 5.76 -8.47
C TYR A 189 -13.84 5.18 -7.23
N LYS A 190 -13.99 3.86 -7.16
CA LYS A 190 -14.50 3.21 -5.93
C LYS A 190 -13.63 3.55 -4.72
N LEU A 191 -12.30 3.45 -4.86
CA LEU A 191 -11.36 3.79 -3.80
C LEU A 191 -11.54 5.24 -3.35
N THR A 192 -11.47 6.21 -4.28
CA THR A 192 -11.51 7.63 -3.94
C THR A 192 -12.87 8.06 -3.38
N LYS A 193 -13.95 7.44 -3.83
CA LYS A 193 -15.31 7.68 -3.34
C LYS A 193 -15.50 7.19 -1.90
N GLU A 194 -14.90 6.07 -1.54
CA GLU A 194 -15.05 5.46 -0.22
C GLU A 194 -13.98 5.94 0.79
N ALA A 195 -12.87 6.49 0.34
CA ALA A 195 -11.78 6.96 1.19
C ALA A 195 -12.23 7.93 2.31
N PRO A 196 -13.08 8.94 2.07
CA PRO A 196 -13.54 9.83 3.14
C PRO A 196 -14.31 9.10 4.26
N ALA A 197 -15.09 8.09 3.92
CA ALA A 197 -15.82 7.29 4.91
C ALA A 197 -14.87 6.40 5.73
N ILE A 198 -13.87 5.83 5.09
CA ILE A 198 -12.83 5.03 5.77
C ILE A 198 -12.00 5.90 6.70
N GLN A 199 -11.63 7.12 6.30
CA GLN A 199 -10.95 8.09 7.15
C GLN A 199 -11.73 8.32 8.45
N LYS A 200 -13.04 8.55 8.38
CA LYS A 200 -13.92 8.73 9.54
C LYS A 200 -14.01 7.46 10.39
N THR A 201 -14.10 6.30 9.75
CA THR A 201 -14.15 5.00 10.45
C THR A 201 -12.89 4.77 11.27
N LEU A 202 -11.71 5.02 10.68
CA LEU A 202 -10.43 4.86 11.37
C LEU A 202 -10.27 5.87 12.52
N ALA A 203 -10.74 7.11 12.34
CA ALA A 203 -10.78 8.10 13.43
C ALA A 203 -11.69 7.63 14.59
N GLY A 204 -12.83 7.04 14.28
CA GLY A 204 -13.72 6.43 15.29
C GLY A 204 -13.11 5.23 16.03
N MET A 205 -12.10 4.58 15.44
CA MET A 205 -11.31 3.52 16.07
C MET A 205 -10.10 4.06 16.88
N GLY A 206 -9.95 5.37 16.99
CA GLY A 206 -8.91 6.02 17.78
C GLY A 206 -7.69 6.48 17.00
N LEU A 207 -7.71 6.38 15.65
CA LEU A 207 -6.64 6.97 14.84
C LEU A 207 -6.73 8.49 14.83
N VAL A 208 -5.64 9.14 15.20
CA VAL A 208 -5.54 10.61 15.18
C VAL A 208 -4.88 11.04 13.88
N TRP A 209 -5.62 11.78 13.05
CA TRP A 209 -5.12 12.34 11.81
C TRP A 209 -4.34 13.63 12.09
N GLN A 210 -3.11 13.70 11.61
CA GLN A 210 -2.36 14.95 11.53
C GLN A 210 -2.64 15.57 10.17
N LYS A 211 -3.08 16.83 10.15
CA LYS A 211 -3.22 17.61 8.90
C LYS A 211 -1.83 18.07 8.46
N GLN A 212 -1.47 17.80 7.25
CA GLN A 212 -0.26 18.29 6.62
C GLN A 212 -0.58 19.52 5.75
#